data_d2e0d2a2a50ecc3cff51de12f5a087ef
#
_entry.id   d2e0d2a2a50ecc3cff51de12f5a087ef
#
_cell.length_a   1.000
_cell.length_b   1.000
_cell.length_c   1.000
_cell.angle_alpha   90.00
_cell.angle_beta   90.00
_cell.angle_gamma   90.00
#
_symmetry.space_group_name_H-M   'P 1'
#
loop_
_entity.id
_entity.type
_entity.pdbx_description
1 polymer ?
#
loop_
_entity_poly.entity_id
_entity_poly.type
_entity_poly.pdbx_seq_one_letter_code
_entity_poly.pdbx_strand_id
1 'polypeptide(L)'
;MIFSHGFGGTHIVGTQYAQALARQGYVVYCFDFCGGSPSSQSDGSTLEMSLFTEQEDLEAVIAMVQGLDYVDSDNLFLMGTNQGGAVSAITGAAHPQEIRGMVLLYPAFVMVDTANELFASAEEIPDSTYFLWMNVGRTYFEPLLNYDIYGAISAYERDVLILHGDADRVVPLSYSERAVEAYPSARLEVLPGAGHGFSGENAQSAIAMVLDYLAVHLQKE
;
A
#
# COMPACT_ATOMS: atom_id res chain seq x y z
N MET A 1 3.94 -1.83 13.07
CA MET A 1 3.44 -2.09 11.70
C MET A 1 2.13 -1.34 11.49
N ILE A 2 2.03 -0.52 10.46
CA ILE A 2 0.79 0.12 10.02
C ILE A 2 0.34 -0.57 8.72
N PHE A 3 -0.94 -0.95 8.65
CA PHE A 3 -1.51 -1.67 7.50
C PHE A 3 -2.48 -0.80 6.72
N SER A 4 -2.23 -0.64 5.43
CA SER A 4 -3.01 0.14 4.45
C SER A 4 -3.78 -0.79 3.52
N HIS A 5 -5.12 -0.68 3.49
CA HIS A 5 -5.96 -1.48 2.61
C HIS A 5 -5.94 -1.00 1.15
N GLY A 6 -6.39 -1.84 0.23
CA GLY A 6 -6.50 -1.50 -1.19
C GLY A 6 -7.78 -0.74 -1.55
N PHE A 7 -7.91 -0.38 -2.85
CA PHE A 7 -9.04 0.34 -3.43
C PHE A 7 -10.40 -0.25 -3.03
N GLY A 8 -11.25 0.56 -2.42
CA GLY A 8 -12.58 0.16 -1.96
C GLY A 8 -12.59 -0.86 -0.81
N GLY A 9 -11.43 -1.11 -0.20
CA GLY A 9 -11.27 -1.98 0.97
C GLY A 9 -11.55 -1.28 2.30
N THR A 10 -11.31 -1.98 3.40
CA THR A 10 -11.37 -1.48 4.77
C THR A 10 -10.31 -2.15 5.62
N HIS A 11 -10.11 -1.68 6.86
CA HIS A 11 -9.19 -2.28 7.86
C HIS A 11 -9.35 -3.80 8.00
N ILE A 12 -10.53 -4.36 7.69
CA ILE A 12 -10.82 -5.79 7.78
C ILE A 12 -9.88 -6.63 6.93
N VAL A 13 -9.43 -6.11 5.77
CA VAL A 13 -8.48 -6.81 4.88
C VAL A 13 -7.16 -7.13 5.61
N GLY A 14 -6.73 -6.27 6.52
CA GLY A 14 -5.52 -6.44 7.32
C GLY A 14 -5.63 -7.47 8.46
N THR A 15 -6.84 -7.89 8.83
CA THR A 15 -7.08 -8.66 10.06
C THR A 15 -6.28 -9.95 10.14
N GLN A 16 -6.15 -10.70 9.05
CA GLN A 16 -5.40 -11.96 9.05
C GLN A 16 -3.91 -11.74 9.32
N TYR A 17 -3.33 -10.68 8.76
CA TYR A 17 -1.93 -10.29 9.00
C TYR A 17 -1.76 -9.77 10.41
N ALA A 18 -2.64 -8.86 10.85
CA ALA A 18 -2.61 -8.29 12.18
C ALA A 18 -2.65 -9.37 13.28
N GLN A 19 -3.55 -10.35 13.15
CA GLN A 19 -3.65 -11.46 14.10
C GLN A 19 -2.39 -12.34 14.13
N ALA A 20 -1.80 -12.62 12.97
CA ALA A 20 -0.58 -13.43 12.87
C ALA A 20 0.62 -12.72 13.48
N LEU A 21 0.80 -11.45 13.14
CA LEU A 21 1.90 -10.61 13.62
C LEU A 21 1.77 -10.33 15.13
N ALA A 22 0.57 -10.05 15.63
CA ALA A 22 0.33 -9.81 17.05
C ALA A 22 0.68 -11.03 17.94
N ARG A 23 0.48 -12.25 17.44
CA ARG A 23 0.91 -13.48 18.14
C ARG A 23 2.43 -13.58 18.31
N GLN A 24 3.20 -12.84 17.50
CA GLN A 24 4.65 -12.75 17.57
C GLN A 24 5.14 -11.49 18.30
N GLY A 25 4.23 -10.74 18.93
CA GLY A 25 4.55 -9.57 19.75
C GLY A 25 4.58 -8.25 18.99
N TYR A 26 4.19 -8.21 17.71
CA TYR A 26 4.11 -6.96 16.97
C TYR A 26 2.81 -6.21 17.27
N VAL A 27 2.91 -4.89 17.39
CA VAL A 27 1.74 -4.01 17.33
C VAL A 27 1.37 -3.78 15.86
N VAL A 28 0.11 -4.02 15.51
CA VAL A 28 -0.39 -3.78 14.14
C VAL A 28 -1.59 -2.85 14.20
N TYR A 29 -1.50 -1.73 13.50
CA TYR A 29 -2.58 -0.77 13.37
C TYR A 29 -3.18 -0.85 11.97
N CYS A 30 -4.45 -1.24 11.90
CA CYS A 30 -5.25 -1.28 10.67
C CYS A 30 -6.30 -0.18 10.76
N PHE A 31 -6.47 0.60 9.70
CA PHE A 31 -7.38 1.74 9.66
C PHE A 31 -8.12 1.79 8.31
N ASP A 32 -9.16 2.58 8.24
CA ASP A 32 -9.86 2.90 7.01
C ASP A 32 -9.41 4.28 6.51
N PHE A 33 -9.00 4.36 5.25
CA PHE A 33 -8.76 5.65 4.60
C PHE A 33 -10.03 6.48 4.52
N CYS A 34 -9.91 7.80 4.68
CA CYS A 34 -11.00 8.76 4.52
C CYS A 34 -11.53 8.69 3.08
N GLY A 35 -12.82 8.35 2.94
CA GLY A 35 -13.41 8.15 1.62
C GLY A 35 -12.86 6.97 0.82
N GLY A 36 -11.96 6.14 1.35
CA GLY A 36 -11.31 5.03 0.65
C GLY A 36 -12.26 3.88 0.24
N SER A 37 -13.46 3.86 0.81
CA SER A 37 -14.49 2.85 0.53
C SER A 37 -15.89 3.35 0.85
N PRO A 38 -16.94 2.89 0.13
CA PRO A 38 -18.33 3.10 0.54
C PRO A 38 -18.68 2.49 1.91
N SER A 39 -17.84 1.56 2.40
CA SER A 39 -17.99 0.88 3.70
C SER A 39 -16.99 1.36 4.74
N SER A 40 -16.23 2.42 4.45
CA SER A 40 -15.30 3.03 5.39
C SER A 40 -16.01 3.49 6.66
N GLN A 41 -15.36 3.32 7.81
CA GLN A 41 -15.79 3.88 9.09
C GLN A 41 -15.12 5.22 9.37
N SER A 42 -14.17 5.64 8.53
CA SER A 42 -13.60 6.99 8.54
C SER A 42 -14.49 7.95 7.75
N ASP A 43 -14.38 9.23 8.04
CA ASP A 43 -15.09 10.30 7.33
C ASP A 43 -14.69 10.39 5.85
N GLY A 44 -15.34 11.28 5.11
CA GLY A 44 -15.03 11.58 3.71
C GLY A 44 -15.88 10.81 2.70
N SER A 45 -15.64 11.11 1.44
CA SER A 45 -16.38 10.57 0.30
C SER A 45 -15.43 9.95 -0.71
N THR A 46 -15.85 8.87 -1.36
CA THR A 46 -15.09 8.28 -2.47
C THR A 46 -14.88 9.24 -3.64
N LEU A 47 -15.69 10.31 -3.71
CA LEU A 47 -15.52 11.38 -4.69
C LEU A 47 -14.36 12.34 -4.37
N GLU A 48 -13.84 12.30 -3.15
CA GLU A 48 -12.74 13.14 -2.67
C GLU A 48 -11.44 12.36 -2.50
N MET A 49 -11.51 11.03 -2.54
CA MET A 49 -10.39 10.12 -2.36
C MET A 49 -9.42 10.18 -3.55
N SER A 50 -8.14 10.11 -3.25
CA SER A 50 -7.05 9.95 -4.22
C SER A 50 -5.86 9.23 -3.57
N LEU A 51 -4.87 8.84 -4.38
CA LEU A 51 -3.59 8.30 -3.88
C LEU A 51 -2.94 9.25 -2.85
N PHE A 52 -3.06 10.56 -3.05
CA PHE A 52 -2.41 11.58 -2.23
C PHE A 52 -3.21 11.91 -0.96
N THR A 53 -4.54 11.89 -1.01
CA THR A 53 -5.34 12.04 0.22
C THR A 53 -5.19 10.82 1.14
N GLU A 54 -5.06 9.62 0.56
CA GLU A 54 -4.72 8.41 1.34
C GLU A 54 -3.28 8.45 1.88
N GLN A 55 -2.35 9.10 1.19
CA GLN A 55 -1.02 9.39 1.72
C GLN A 55 -1.10 10.31 2.95
N GLU A 56 -1.86 11.40 2.88
CA GLU A 56 -2.08 12.31 4.02
C GLU A 56 -2.69 11.59 5.23
N ASP A 57 -3.65 10.71 5.00
CA ASP A 57 -4.24 9.87 6.04
C ASP A 57 -3.18 8.96 6.69
N LEU A 58 -2.34 8.31 5.88
CA LEU A 58 -1.30 7.43 6.39
C LEU A 58 -0.24 8.21 7.17
N GLU A 59 0.12 9.42 6.75
CA GLU A 59 1.02 10.32 7.47
C GLU A 59 0.45 10.71 8.85
N ALA A 60 -0.85 11.02 8.91
CA ALA A 60 -1.53 11.29 10.17
C ALA A 60 -1.54 10.06 11.10
N VAL A 61 -1.75 8.87 10.54
CA VAL A 61 -1.69 7.61 11.29
C VAL A 61 -0.28 7.32 11.78
N ILE A 62 0.77 7.57 10.98
CA ILE A 62 2.17 7.43 11.40
C ILE A 62 2.43 8.31 12.62
N ALA A 63 2.09 9.60 12.55
CA ALA A 63 2.30 10.53 13.66
C ALA A 63 1.55 10.10 14.93
N MET A 64 0.32 9.61 14.80
CA MET A 64 -0.47 9.10 15.90
C MET A 64 0.17 7.85 16.53
N VAL A 65 0.56 6.88 15.71
CA VAL A 65 1.15 5.60 16.16
C VAL A 65 2.49 5.81 16.87
N GLN A 66 3.32 6.74 16.39
CA GLN A 66 4.59 7.10 17.03
C GLN A 66 4.41 7.70 18.42
N GLY A 67 3.26 8.33 18.70
CA GLY A 67 2.93 8.89 20.00
C GLY A 67 2.42 7.89 21.04
N LEU A 68 2.28 6.59 20.71
CA LEU A 68 1.78 5.58 21.63
C LEU A 68 2.89 4.99 22.49
N ASP A 69 2.74 5.03 23.82
CA ASP A 69 3.75 4.61 24.80
C ASP A 69 4.22 3.16 24.67
N TYR A 70 3.43 2.30 24.01
CA TYR A 70 3.73 0.89 23.82
C TYR A 70 4.24 0.56 22.41
N VAL A 71 4.54 1.58 21.61
CA VAL A 71 5.10 1.43 20.26
C VAL A 71 6.57 1.81 20.27
N ASP A 72 7.39 0.92 19.72
CA ASP A 72 8.77 1.20 19.40
C ASP A 72 8.85 1.97 18.08
N SER A 73 9.04 3.28 18.14
CA SER A 73 9.05 4.18 16.97
C SER A 73 10.28 3.96 16.08
N ASP A 74 11.37 3.39 16.58
CA ASP A 74 12.57 3.08 15.79
C ASP A 74 12.36 1.83 14.90
N ASN A 75 11.33 1.06 15.20
CA ASN A 75 10.92 -0.14 14.47
C ASN A 75 9.55 0.02 13.81
N LEU A 76 9.30 1.16 13.17
CA LEU A 76 8.06 1.43 12.45
C LEU A 76 8.14 0.91 11.00
N PHE A 77 7.22 0.01 10.64
CA PHE A 77 7.11 -0.58 9.31
C PHE A 77 5.76 -0.24 8.69
N LEU A 78 5.73 -0.04 7.37
CA LEU A 78 4.50 0.05 6.60
C LEU A 78 4.22 -1.27 5.88
N MET A 79 2.96 -1.63 5.78
CA MET A 79 2.48 -2.75 4.99
C MET A 79 1.22 -2.33 4.26
N GLY A 80 1.15 -2.58 2.95
CA GLY A 80 -0.03 -2.22 2.19
C GLY A 80 -0.37 -3.24 1.10
N THR A 81 -1.66 -3.35 0.78
CA THR A 81 -2.18 -4.19 -0.30
C THR A 81 -2.71 -3.34 -1.43
N ASN A 82 -2.52 -3.74 -2.68
CA ASN A 82 -3.10 -3.06 -3.86
C ASN A 82 -2.81 -1.54 -3.83
N GLN A 83 -3.83 -0.66 -3.83
CA GLN A 83 -3.67 0.79 -3.72
C GLN A 83 -2.95 1.20 -2.42
N GLY A 84 -3.29 0.59 -1.28
CA GLY A 84 -2.59 0.82 -0.02
C GLY A 84 -1.11 0.44 -0.07
N GLY A 85 -0.73 -0.49 -0.96
CA GLY A 85 0.67 -0.79 -1.28
C GLY A 85 1.36 0.37 -2.00
N ALA A 86 0.69 1.01 -2.96
CA ALA A 86 1.20 2.19 -3.65
C ALA A 86 1.28 3.41 -2.70
N VAL A 87 0.25 3.61 -1.87
CA VAL A 87 0.25 4.64 -0.81
C VAL A 87 1.40 4.44 0.16
N SER A 88 1.58 3.20 0.67
CA SER A 88 2.70 2.88 1.57
C SER A 88 4.06 3.16 0.92
N ALA A 89 4.21 2.87 -0.37
CA ALA A 89 5.43 3.09 -1.14
C ALA A 89 5.81 4.57 -1.22
N ILE A 90 4.87 5.44 -1.63
CA ILE A 90 5.12 6.89 -1.74
C ILE A 90 5.28 7.55 -0.36
N THR A 91 4.52 7.11 0.63
CA THR A 91 4.64 7.61 2.02
C THR A 91 6.00 7.24 2.62
N GLY A 92 6.45 5.99 2.45
CA GLY A 92 7.77 5.57 2.91
C GLY A 92 8.90 6.38 2.26
N ALA A 93 8.76 6.71 0.97
CA ALA A 93 9.71 7.55 0.25
C ALA A 93 9.72 9.01 0.72
N ALA A 94 8.55 9.53 1.17
CA ALA A 94 8.45 10.86 1.78
C ALA A 94 9.02 10.90 3.21
N HIS A 95 8.99 9.77 3.92
CA HIS A 95 9.42 9.63 5.33
C HIS A 95 10.54 8.60 5.54
N PRO A 96 11.66 8.66 4.78
CA PRO A 96 12.65 7.57 4.75
C PRO A 96 13.41 7.38 6.07
N GLN A 97 13.41 8.38 6.95
CA GLN A 97 14.06 8.29 8.25
C GLN A 97 13.16 7.67 9.32
N GLU A 98 11.85 7.79 9.17
CA GLU A 98 10.86 7.34 10.14
C GLU A 98 10.44 5.87 9.89
N ILE A 99 10.43 5.45 8.62
CA ILE A 99 9.98 4.13 8.21
C ILE A 99 11.17 3.18 8.11
N ARG A 100 11.18 2.14 8.94
CA ARG A 100 12.27 1.16 9.04
C ARG A 100 12.34 0.21 7.85
N GLY A 101 11.19 -0.12 7.27
CA GLY A 101 11.05 -1.01 6.12
C GLY A 101 9.60 -1.09 5.65
N MET A 102 9.41 -1.63 4.46
CA MET A 102 8.07 -1.75 3.86
C MET A 102 7.79 -3.15 3.34
N VAL A 103 6.53 -3.58 3.45
CA VAL A 103 6.01 -4.79 2.83
C VAL A 103 4.85 -4.41 1.90
N LEU A 104 5.03 -4.61 0.61
CA LEU A 104 4.07 -4.25 -0.42
C LEU A 104 3.47 -5.50 -1.04
N LEU A 105 2.17 -5.70 -0.87
CA LEU A 105 1.45 -6.85 -1.41
C LEU A 105 0.74 -6.43 -2.69
N TYR A 106 1.17 -7.01 -3.82
CA TYR A 106 0.60 -6.70 -5.16
C TYR A 106 0.27 -5.21 -5.33
N PRO A 107 1.27 -4.31 -5.14
CA PRO A 107 1.04 -2.86 -5.10
C PRO A 107 0.51 -2.35 -6.46
N ALA A 108 -0.55 -1.53 -6.42
CA ALA A 108 -1.26 -1.08 -7.62
C ALA A 108 -0.56 0.07 -8.36
N PHE A 109 0.72 -0.06 -8.69
CA PHE A 109 1.43 0.95 -9.50
C PHE A 109 0.84 1.14 -10.90
N VAL A 110 0.03 0.18 -11.36
CA VAL A 110 -0.75 0.25 -12.61
C VAL A 110 -1.72 1.44 -12.66
N MET A 111 -2.09 2.03 -11.53
CA MET A 111 -3.08 3.10 -11.47
C MET A 111 -2.67 4.34 -12.26
N VAL A 112 -1.37 4.63 -12.38
CA VAL A 112 -0.84 5.73 -13.19
C VAL A 112 -1.09 5.46 -14.68
N ASP A 113 -0.71 4.27 -15.15
CA ASP A 113 -0.94 3.90 -16.56
C ASP A 113 -2.43 3.86 -16.87
N THR A 114 -3.25 3.33 -15.95
CA THR A 114 -4.72 3.32 -16.08
C THR A 114 -5.30 4.74 -16.21
N ALA A 115 -4.83 5.71 -15.43
CA ALA A 115 -5.29 7.09 -15.55
C ALA A 115 -4.94 7.70 -16.91
N ASN A 116 -3.72 7.49 -17.39
CA ASN A 116 -3.25 7.97 -18.68
C ASN A 116 -3.89 7.26 -19.89
N GLU A 117 -4.32 6.01 -19.73
CA GLU A 117 -5.07 5.26 -20.75
C GLU A 117 -6.52 5.73 -20.85
N LEU A 118 -7.13 6.11 -19.72
CA LEU A 118 -8.51 6.56 -19.68
C LEU A 118 -8.68 8.01 -20.11
N PHE A 119 -7.73 8.88 -19.81
CA PHE A 119 -7.84 10.32 -20.02
C PHE A 119 -6.53 10.90 -20.60
N ALA A 120 -6.63 11.55 -21.75
CA ALA A 120 -5.48 12.20 -22.39
C ALA A 120 -5.09 13.52 -21.70
N SER A 121 -6.05 14.16 -21.00
CA SER A 121 -5.81 15.40 -20.25
C SER A 121 -6.79 15.56 -19.08
N ALA A 122 -6.50 16.45 -18.16
CA ALA A 122 -7.35 16.73 -17.01
C ALA A 122 -8.75 17.26 -17.42
N GLU A 123 -8.86 17.94 -18.56
CA GLU A 123 -10.13 18.47 -19.07
C GLU A 123 -11.11 17.36 -19.48
N GLU A 124 -10.60 16.18 -19.82
CA GLU A 124 -11.42 15.02 -20.21
C GLU A 124 -11.98 14.26 -19.00
N ILE A 125 -11.45 14.49 -17.80
CA ILE A 125 -11.88 13.81 -16.59
C ILE A 125 -13.22 14.39 -16.14
N PRO A 126 -14.32 13.61 -16.09
CA PRO A 126 -15.59 14.08 -15.57
C PRO A 126 -15.51 14.31 -14.04
N ASP A 127 -16.47 15.06 -13.49
CA ASP A 127 -16.53 15.31 -12.04
C ASP A 127 -16.63 14.01 -11.22
N SER A 128 -17.24 12.97 -11.78
CA SER A 128 -17.27 11.63 -11.19
C SER A 128 -17.29 10.55 -12.27
N THR A 129 -16.70 9.41 -11.95
CA THR A 129 -16.59 8.23 -12.83
C THR A 129 -16.88 6.97 -12.03
N TYR A 130 -17.70 6.06 -12.58
CA TYR A 130 -17.81 4.71 -12.04
C TYR A 130 -16.58 3.91 -12.46
N PHE A 131 -15.74 3.61 -11.50
CA PHE A 131 -14.48 2.91 -11.74
C PHE A 131 -14.43 1.63 -10.91
N LEU A 132 -14.18 0.52 -11.59
CA LEU A 132 -14.22 -0.83 -11.01
C LEU A 132 -15.59 -1.13 -10.37
N TRP A 133 -15.79 -0.82 -9.11
CA TRP A 133 -17.02 -1.14 -8.35
C TRP A 133 -17.56 0.03 -7.51
N MET A 134 -17.02 1.25 -7.65
CA MET A 134 -17.56 2.43 -6.96
C MET A 134 -17.39 3.70 -7.79
N ASN A 135 -18.12 4.75 -7.42
CA ASN A 135 -17.89 6.06 -7.99
C ASN A 135 -16.69 6.73 -7.31
N VAL A 136 -15.81 7.28 -8.12
CA VAL A 136 -14.69 8.13 -7.70
C VAL A 136 -14.81 9.51 -8.34
N GLY A 137 -14.26 10.53 -7.71
CA GLY A 137 -14.24 11.88 -8.26
C GLY A 137 -13.08 12.10 -9.23
N ARG A 138 -13.08 13.27 -9.87
CA ARG A 138 -11.96 13.78 -10.66
C ARG A 138 -10.64 13.70 -9.90
N THR A 139 -10.67 13.98 -8.60
CA THR A 139 -9.52 13.95 -7.68
C THR A 139 -8.77 12.62 -7.68
N TYR A 140 -9.42 11.52 -8.07
CA TYR A 140 -8.79 10.21 -8.14
C TYR A 140 -7.79 10.11 -9.31
N PHE A 141 -8.17 10.61 -10.49
CA PHE A 141 -7.38 10.45 -11.71
C PHE A 141 -6.47 11.64 -12.02
N GLU A 142 -6.94 12.86 -11.76
CA GLU A 142 -6.24 14.09 -12.17
C GLU A 142 -4.78 14.14 -11.65
N PRO A 143 -4.47 13.87 -10.38
CA PRO A 143 -3.09 13.90 -9.89
C PRO A 143 -2.24 12.71 -10.35
N LEU A 144 -2.84 11.67 -10.95
CA LEU A 144 -2.10 10.53 -11.51
C LEU A 144 -1.65 10.77 -12.95
N LEU A 145 -2.24 11.75 -13.66
CA LEU A 145 -1.83 12.05 -15.04
C LEU A 145 -0.36 12.42 -15.07
N ASN A 146 0.43 11.64 -15.83
CA ASN A 146 1.88 11.81 -15.98
C ASN A 146 2.68 11.76 -14.66
N TYR A 147 2.11 11.21 -13.58
CA TYR A 147 2.83 11.04 -12.33
C TYR A 147 3.95 10.00 -12.46
N ASP A 148 5.16 10.35 -12.08
CA ASP A 148 6.28 9.41 -12.07
C ASP A 148 6.36 8.67 -10.73
N ILE A 149 5.53 7.65 -10.57
CA ILE A 149 5.47 6.87 -9.33
C ILE A 149 6.79 6.12 -9.05
N TYR A 150 7.48 5.65 -10.10
CA TYR A 150 8.75 4.94 -9.93
C TYR A 150 9.89 5.88 -9.55
N GLY A 151 9.91 7.10 -10.11
CA GLY A 151 10.80 8.16 -9.66
C GLY A 151 10.55 8.55 -8.20
N ALA A 152 9.27 8.66 -7.80
CA ALA A 152 8.91 8.99 -6.43
C ALA A 152 9.37 7.92 -5.41
N ILE A 153 9.14 6.64 -5.69
CA ILE A 153 9.52 5.56 -4.75
C ILE A 153 11.02 5.30 -4.68
N SER A 154 11.79 5.70 -5.71
CA SER A 154 13.26 5.51 -5.75
C SER A 154 14.01 6.27 -4.66
N ALA A 155 13.38 7.25 -4.03
CA ALA A 155 13.95 8.01 -2.90
C ALA A 155 14.03 7.19 -1.60
N TYR A 156 13.36 6.03 -1.52
CA TYR A 156 13.42 5.17 -0.34
C TYR A 156 14.60 4.20 -0.44
N GLU A 157 15.63 4.39 0.39
CA GLU A 157 16.89 3.65 0.33
C GLU A 157 16.93 2.40 1.23
N ARG A 158 15.93 2.23 2.13
CA ARG A 158 15.86 1.05 3.00
C ARG A 158 15.17 -0.13 2.31
N ASP A 159 15.25 -1.29 2.93
CA ASP A 159 14.75 -2.53 2.32
C ASP A 159 13.23 -2.55 2.14
N VAL A 160 12.79 -3.03 0.98
CA VAL A 160 11.39 -3.24 0.62
C VAL A 160 11.17 -4.70 0.25
N LEU A 161 10.20 -5.35 0.89
CA LEU A 161 9.70 -6.65 0.47
C LEU A 161 8.44 -6.45 -0.39
N ILE A 162 8.47 -6.95 -1.62
CA ILE A 162 7.29 -6.98 -2.50
C ILE A 162 6.84 -8.43 -2.64
N LEU A 163 5.55 -8.70 -2.39
CA LEU A 163 4.92 -10.00 -2.61
C LEU A 163 3.88 -9.88 -3.72
N HIS A 164 3.97 -10.71 -4.76
CA HIS A 164 3.05 -10.66 -5.89
C HIS A 164 2.73 -12.05 -6.43
N GLY A 165 1.51 -12.26 -6.89
CA GLY A 165 1.11 -13.51 -7.53
C GLY A 165 1.34 -13.47 -9.04
N ASP A 166 1.86 -14.56 -9.63
CA ASP A 166 2.10 -14.61 -11.08
C ASP A 166 0.83 -14.81 -11.92
N ALA A 167 -0.31 -15.12 -11.28
CA ALA A 167 -1.61 -15.20 -11.92
C ALA A 167 -2.50 -13.97 -11.63
N ASP A 168 -1.94 -12.86 -11.14
CA ASP A 168 -2.66 -11.62 -10.91
C ASP A 168 -3.09 -10.98 -12.24
N ARG A 169 -4.42 -10.83 -12.40
CA ARG A 169 -5.05 -10.24 -13.60
C ARG A 169 -5.54 -8.82 -13.39
N VAL A 170 -5.42 -8.30 -12.16
CA VAL A 170 -5.82 -6.92 -11.81
C VAL A 170 -4.60 -6.01 -11.89
N VAL A 171 -3.51 -6.42 -11.24
CA VAL A 171 -2.22 -5.75 -11.30
C VAL A 171 -1.21 -6.72 -11.91
N PRO A 172 -0.77 -6.53 -13.16
CA PRO A 172 0.25 -7.36 -13.77
C PRO A 172 1.55 -7.39 -12.95
N LEU A 173 2.16 -8.58 -12.82
CA LEU A 173 3.41 -8.78 -12.08
C LEU A 173 4.54 -7.82 -12.50
N SER A 174 4.56 -7.44 -13.79
CA SER A 174 5.57 -6.53 -14.37
C SER A 174 5.65 -5.17 -13.66
N TYR A 175 4.59 -4.71 -13.01
CA TYR A 175 4.62 -3.48 -12.22
C TYR A 175 5.47 -3.63 -10.96
N SER A 176 5.44 -4.79 -10.31
CA SER A 176 6.32 -5.10 -9.19
C SER A 176 7.76 -5.38 -9.63
N GLU A 177 7.96 -5.98 -10.79
CA GLU A 177 9.30 -6.15 -11.38
C GLU A 177 9.97 -4.78 -11.64
N ARG A 178 9.23 -3.83 -12.24
CA ARG A 178 9.70 -2.44 -12.42
C ARG A 178 9.97 -1.73 -11.09
N ALA A 179 9.18 -2.00 -10.06
CA ALA A 179 9.40 -1.40 -8.74
C ALA A 179 10.72 -1.88 -8.12
N VAL A 180 11.06 -3.15 -8.25
CA VAL A 180 12.37 -3.68 -7.80
C VAL A 180 13.53 -2.99 -8.52
N GLU A 181 13.38 -2.70 -9.81
CA GLU A 181 14.41 -1.95 -10.57
C GLU A 181 14.53 -0.48 -10.12
N ALA A 182 13.44 0.10 -9.64
CA ALA A 182 13.40 1.50 -9.19
C ALA A 182 13.96 1.70 -7.78
N TYR A 183 13.71 0.76 -6.87
CA TYR A 183 14.20 0.85 -5.50
C TYR A 183 15.71 0.57 -5.41
N PRO A 184 16.47 1.31 -4.60
CA PRO A 184 17.87 0.97 -4.29
C PRO A 184 18.02 -0.37 -3.57
N SER A 185 17.05 -0.77 -2.75
CA SER A 185 17.03 -2.03 -2.02
C SER A 185 15.61 -2.60 -1.95
N ALA A 186 15.29 -3.53 -2.84
CA ALA A 186 14.03 -4.25 -2.83
C ALA A 186 14.21 -5.69 -3.28
N ARG A 187 13.34 -6.57 -2.78
CA ARG A 187 13.21 -7.92 -3.31
C ARG A 187 11.76 -8.25 -3.61
N LEU A 188 11.55 -8.97 -4.70
CA LEU A 188 10.26 -9.50 -5.13
C LEU A 188 10.21 -10.99 -4.83
N GLU A 189 9.20 -11.40 -4.08
CA GLU A 189 8.85 -12.81 -3.89
C GLU A 189 7.56 -13.09 -4.67
N VAL A 190 7.66 -13.98 -5.63
CA VAL A 190 6.52 -14.34 -6.49
C VAL A 190 5.82 -15.56 -5.91
N LEU A 191 4.51 -15.46 -5.67
CA LEU A 191 3.68 -16.59 -5.22
C LEU A 191 3.07 -17.29 -6.44
N PRO A 192 3.51 -18.54 -6.74
CA PRO A 192 3.07 -19.25 -7.93
C PRO A 192 1.57 -19.56 -7.89
N GLY A 193 0.86 -19.22 -8.98
CA GLY A 193 -0.58 -19.44 -9.14
C GLY A 193 -1.48 -18.51 -8.31
N ALA A 194 -0.89 -17.60 -7.53
CA ALA A 194 -1.68 -16.64 -6.78
C ALA A 194 -2.23 -15.54 -7.70
N GLY A 195 -3.51 -15.21 -7.52
CA GLY A 195 -4.17 -14.09 -8.18
C GLY A 195 -4.06 -12.79 -7.36
N HIS A 196 -4.94 -11.83 -7.70
CA HIS A 196 -5.05 -10.58 -6.95
C HIS A 196 -5.67 -10.82 -5.57
N GLY A 197 -4.89 -10.57 -4.52
CA GLY A 197 -5.25 -10.92 -3.14
C GLY A 197 -4.79 -12.33 -2.76
N PHE A 198 -4.34 -12.45 -1.50
CA PHE A 198 -3.86 -13.72 -0.98
C PHE A 198 -4.86 -14.34 0.01
N SER A 199 -5.18 -15.61 -0.20
CA SER A 199 -6.05 -16.41 0.66
C SER A 199 -5.49 -17.81 0.84
N GLY A 200 -6.00 -18.56 1.81
CA GLY A 200 -5.58 -19.94 2.05
C GLY A 200 -4.07 -20.08 2.24
N GLU A 201 -3.45 -21.00 1.51
CA GLU A 201 -2.01 -21.27 1.58
C GLU A 201 -1.15 -20.08 1.14
N ASN A 202 -1.60 -19.31 0.14
CA ASN A 202 -0.88 -18.12 -0.32
C ASN A 202 -0.83 -17.04 0.77
N ALA A 203 -1.91 -16.86 1.55
CA ALA A 203 -1.91 -15.95 2.68
C ALA A 203 -0.97 -16.42 3.79
N GLN A 204 -0.93 -17.73 4.08
CA GLN A 204 -0.01 -18.29 5.07
C GLN A 204 1.45 -18.12 4.65
N SER A 205 1.77 -18.36 3.38
CA SER A 205 3.10 -18.14 2.81
C SER A 205 3.49 -16.66 2.88
N ALA A 206 2.59 -15.75 2.51
CA ALA A 206 2.84 -14.31 2.60
C ALA A 206 3.11 -13.88 4.06
N ILE A 207 2.31 -14.35 5.01
CA ILE A 207 2.50 -14.07 6.45
C ILE A 207 3.87 -14.56 6.94
N ALA A 208 4.30 -15.76 6.54
CA ALA A 208 5.61 -16.30 6.92
C ALA A 208 6.74 -15.41 6.36
N MET A 209 6.67 -15.01 5.08
CA MET A 209 7.65 -14.11 4.46
C MET A 209 7.69 -12.73 5.14
N VAL A 210 6.53 -12.20 5.55
CA VAL A 210 6.44 -10.94 6.31
C VAL A 210 7.13 -11.08 7.67
N LEU A 211 6.88 -12.17 8.40
CA LEU A 211 7.51 -12.42 9.70
C LEU A 211 9.03 -12.56 9.56
N ASP A 212 9.52 -13.29 8.56
CA ASP A 212 10.94 -13.44 8.29
C ASP A 212 11.59 -12.09 7.96
N TYR A 213 10.92 -11.27 7.13
CA TYR A 213 11.36 -9.92 6.80
C TYR A 213 11.49 -9.06 8.05
N LEU A 214 10.46 -9.00 8.89
CA LEU A 214 10.48 -8.21 10.11
C LEU A 214 11.57 -8.66 11.08
N ALA A 215 11.75 -9.97 11.27
CA ALA A 215 12.75 -10.52 12.18
C ALA A 215 14.20 -10.12 11.80
N VAL A 216 14.46 -9.95 10.51
CA VAL A 216 15.79 -9.53 10.00
C VAL A 216 15.99 -8.02 10.15
N HIS A 217 14.92 -7.22 9.99
CA HIS A 217 15.03 -5.75 9.92
C HIS A 217 14.75 -5.04 11.25
N LEU A 218 14.31 -5.75 12.29
CA LEU A 218 14.19 -5.18 13.63
C LEU A 218 15.55 -4.66 14.13
N GLN A 219 15.57 -3.41 14.54
CA GLN A 219 16.69 -2.88 15.32
C GLN A 219 16.60 -3.49 16.72
N LYS A 220 17.63 -4.23 17.12
CA LYS A 220 17.75 -4.76 18.48
C LYS A 220 18.39 -3.70 19.35
N GLU A 221 17.83 -3.50 20.54
CA GLU A 221 18.47 -2.69 21.58
C GLU A 221 19.89 -3.15 21.91
#